data_0e22b402de5e4c0de5c142c78f09e855
#
_entry.id   0e22b402de5e4c0de5c142c78f09e855
#
_cell.length_a   1.000
_cell.length_b   1.000
_cell.length_c   1.000
_cell.angle_alpha   90.00
_cell.angle_beta   90.00
_cell.angle_gamma   90.00
#
_symmetry.space_group_name_H-M   'P 1'
#
loop_
_entity.id
_entity.type
_entity.pdbx_description
1 polymer ?
#
loop_
_entity_poly.entity_id
_entity_poly.type
_entity_poly.pdbx_seq_one_letter_code
_entity_poly.pdbx_strand_id
1 'polypeptide(L)'
;MKRILLFTSLFVSAQGFSQTTIFQDSFDSYNDFLITGFGEWRTLDLDLLETNTAGTDTPAWPNNGAPQAYQIFNPITAMVSNQTTIDDCNQIDKLNFNPRTGAKYAACWAGAPNTNGQTATANNDWLISRPINLTGMSGTQLSFWYKALSDCYIPELYRVGVYIGSGNPTQGSDFNIISGSTPLQATSYLTWTEQIYSLNAYNGQTIRIGIHCLSSDQLMFMVDDFRVTGTTMSTTDFASFEFSVYPNPSNNIVTISNNENIKINKVVVTDIKGRTVKILSIDGVSKTKVDISDLNAGVYFMSINTNQGIATKRIIKI
;
A
#
# COMPACT_ATOMS: atom_id res chain seq x y z
N MET A 1 -33.73 -5.13 -53.97
CA MET A 1 -32.72 -5.94 -53.24
C MET A 1 -32.32 -5.21 -51.98
N LYS A 2 -32.84 -5.66 -50.82
CA LYS A 2 -32.50 -5.10 -49.51
C LYS A 2 -31.28 -5.85 -48.96
N ARG A 3 -30.14 -5.18 -48.75
CA ARG A 3 -28.97 -5.75 -48.09
C ARG A 3 -29.17 -5.66 -46.58
N ILE A 4 -29.26 -6.82 -45.91
CA ILE A 4 -29.26 -6.94 -44.47
C ILE A 4 -27.79 -6.92 -44.02
N LEU A 5 -27.38 -5.88 -43.30
CA LEU A 5 -26.08 -5.85 -42.57
C LEU A 5 -26.26 -6.62 -41.25
N LEU A 6 -25.58 -7.75 -41.14
CA LEU A 6 -25.48 -8.49 -39.90
C LEU A 6 -24.36 -7.82 -39.04
N PHE A 7 -24.74 -7.16 -37.95
CA PHE A 7 -23.79 -6.71 -36.94
C PHE A 7 -23.51 -7.90 -35.99
N THR A 8 -22.37 -8.51 -36.12
CA THR A 8 -21.82 -9.42 -35.11
C THR A 8 -21.21 -8.60 -33.96
N SER A 9 -21.95 -8.50 -32.85
CA SER A 9 -21.41 -7.94 -31.60
C SER A 9 -20.43 -8.94 -30.97
N LEU A 10 -19.16 -8.59 -30.99
CA LEU A 10 -18.13 -9.31 -30.28
C LEU A 10 -18.28 -9.01 -28.78
N PHE A 11 -18.87 -9.93 -28.02
CA PHE A 11 -18.84 -9.86 -26.55
C PHE A 11 -17.44 -10.22 -26.07
N VAL A 12 -16.61 -9.20 -25.78
CA VAL A 12 -15.41 -9.38 -24.98
C VAL A 12 -15.88 -9.51 -23.54
N SER A 13 -15.92 -10.73 -23.02
CA SER A 13 -16.10 -10.96 -21.58
C SER A 13 -14.81 -10.48 -20.88
N ALA A 14 -14.84 -9.27 -20.33
CA ALA A 14 -13.85 -8.85 -19.37
C ALA A 14 -14.01 -9.75 -18.13
N GLN A 15 -13.09 -10.68 -17.94
CA GLN A 15 -12.96 -11.42 -16.69
C GLN A 15 -12.51 -10.39 -15.64
N GLY A 16 -13.47 -9.85 -14.92
CA GLY A 16 -13.19 -8.96 -13.79
C GLY A 16 -12.58 -9.77 -12.65
N PHE A 17 -11.27 -9.72 -12.49
CA PHE A 17 -10.65 -10.19 -11.26
C PHE A 17 -11.18 -9.34 -10.11
N SER A 18 -11.89 -9.98 -9.17
CA SER A 18 -12.39 -9.29 -7.99
C SER A 18 -11.21 -8.90 -7.10
N GLN A 19 -10.94 -7.61 -6.97
CA GLN A 19 -10.00 -7.11 -5.98
C GLN A 19 -10.50 -7.45 -4.57
N THR A 20 -9.64 -8.08 -3.77
CA THR A 20 -9.89 -8.38 -2.36
C THR A 20 -9.31 -7.27 -1.51
N THR A 21 -10.06 -6.80 -0.52
CA THR A 21 -9.53 -5.89 0.50
C THR A 21 -8.65 -6.68 1.46
N ILE A 22 -7.36 -6.32 1.52
CA ILE A 22 -6.36 -6.93 2.42
C ILE A 22 -6.38 -6.22 3.78
N PHE A 23 -6.51 -4.90 3.75
CA PHE A 23 -6.64 -4.05 4.92
C PHE A 23 -7.41 -2.78 4.56
N GLN A 24 -8.26 -2.31 5.46
CA GLN A 24 -8.91 -1.00 5.37
C GLN A 24 -9.18 -0.43 6.74
N ASP A 25 -9.20 0.89 6.84
CA ASP A 25 -9.52 1.61 8.06
C ASP A 25 -10.05 3.01 7.73
N SER A 26 -11.18 3.40 8.32
CA SER A 26 -11.76 4.74 8.27
C SER A 26 -11.59 5.50 9.58
N PHE A 27 -10.83 4.95 10.52
CA PHE A 27 -10.57 5.49 11.86
C PHE A 27 -11.79 5.67 12.78
N ASP A 28 -13.00 5.43 12.31
CA ASP A 28 -14.25 5.61 13.08
C ASP A 28 -14.39 4.70 14.30
N SER A 29 -13.77 3.53 14.26
CA SER A 29 -13.89 2.52 15.31
C SER A 29 -13.11 2.83 16.60
N TYR A 30 -12.21 3.84 16.55
CA TYR A 30 -11.33 4.16 17.66
C TYR A 30 -11.96 5.22 18.59
N ASN A 31 -11.47 5.29 19.84
CA ASN A 31 -11.82 6.38 20.73
C ASN A 31 -11.27 7.72 20.21
N ASP A 32 -12.00 8.79 20.52
CA ASP A 32 -11.62 10.14 20.11
C ASP A 32 -10.31 10.57 20.78
N PHE A 33 -9.53 11.34 20.06
CA PHE A 33 -8.31 12.01 20.50
C PHE A 33 -7.18 11.11 20.97
N LEU A 34 -7.22 9.82 20.60
CA LEU A 34 -6.06 8.94 20.79
C LEU A 34 -4.89 9.40 19.92
N ILE A 35 -3.71 9.49 20.52
CA ILE A 35 -2.44 9.78 19.85
C ILE A 35 -1.57 8.53 19.69
N THR A 36 -1.90 7.46 20.43
CA THR A 36 -1.30 6.14 20.37
C THR A 36 -2.34 5.07 20.70
N GLY A 37 -2.06 3.81 20.39
CA GLY A 37 -2.89 2.67 20.82
C GLY A 37 -4.25 2.57 20.12
N PHE A 38 -4.40 3.13 18.94
CA PHE A 38 -5.60 2.94 18.11
C PHE A 38 -5.40 1.76 17.16
N GLY A 39 -5.94 0.63 17.57
CA GLY A 39 -5.77 -0.64 16.87
C GLY A 39 -4.31 -1.07 16.78
N GLU A 40 -3.89 -1.52 15.59
CA GLU A 40 -2.50 -1.90 15.31
C GLU A 40 -1.71 -0.78 14.60
N TRP A 41 -2.27 0.42 14.50
CA TRP A 41 -1.57 1.59 14.02
C TRP A 41 -0.49 2.03 14.99
N ARG A 42 0.54 2.63 14.45
CA ARG A 42 1.62 3.26 15.22
C ARG A 42 1.78 4.69 14.75
N THR A 43 2.11 5.53 15.69
CA THR A 43 2.57 6.89 15.43
C THR A 43 4.05 6.99 15.80
N LEU A 44 4.79 7.78 15.06
CA LEU A 44 6.19 8.04 15.32
C LEU A 44 6.42 9.55 15.18
N ASP A 45 6.55 10.20 16.32
CA ASP A 45 6.87 11.60 16.48
C ASP A 45 8.39 11.72 16.61
N LEU A 46 9.03 12.32 15.63
CA LEU A 46 10.50 12.44 15.57
C LEU A 46 10.98 13.86 15.78
N ASP A 47 10.10 14.84 15.83
CA ASP A 47 10.45 16.22 16.10
C ASP A 47 10.13 16.64 17.54
N LEU A 48 9.19 15.95 18.20
CA LEU A 48 8.74 16.19 19.58
C LEU A 48 8.24 17.63 19.81
N LEU A 49 7.72 18.27 18.76
CA LEU A 49 7.18 19.63 18.83
C LEU A 49 5.81 19.64 19.47
N GLU A 50 5.53 20.69 20.23
CA GLU A 50 4.17 21.03 20.58
C GLU A 50 3.38 21.31 19.29
N THR A 51 2.11 20.88 19.24
CA THR A 51 1.27 21.06 18.06
C THR A 51 0.47 22.35 18.13
N ASN A 52 0.08 22.87 16.97
CA ASN A 52 -0.80 24.01 16.84
C ASN A 52 -2.16 23.72 17.52
N THR A 53 -2.72 24.70 18.23
CA THR A 53 -4.00 24.60 18.94
C THR A 53 -5.16 25.14 18.11
N ALA A 54 -4.96 25.46 16.85
CA ALA A 54 -5.94 26.09 15.97
C ALA A 54 -6.48 27.46 16.49
N GLY A 55 -5.63 28.21 17.17
CA GLY A 55 -5.95 29.54 17.71
C GLY A 55 -6.69 29.52 19.06
N THR A 56 -6.85 30.71 19.62
CA THR A 56 -7.44 30.90 20.95
C THR A 56 -8.95 30.67 21.00
N ASP A 57 -9.63 30.77 19.86
CA ASP A 57 -11.10 30.66 19.75
C ASP A 57 -11.56 29.20 19.52
N THR A 58 -10.63 28.27 19.37
CA THR A 58 -10.95 26.86 19.16
C THR A 58 -11.14 26.15 20.50
N PRO A 59 -12.23 25.39 20.68
CA PRO A 59 -12.43 24.61 21.90
C PRO A 59 -11.27 23.63 22.15
N ALA A 60 -10.85 23.49 23.40
CA ALA A 60 -9.81 22.54 23.78
C ALA A 60 -10.37 21.11 23.80
N TRP A 61 -9.63 20.18 23.22
CA TRP A 61 -9.90 18.74 23.28
C TRP A 61 -8.69 18.01 23.87
N PRO A 62 -8.82 16.74 24.26
CA PRO A 62 -7.69 15.96 24.77
C PRO A 62 -6.48 15.94 23.82
N ASN A 63 -5.30 16.14 24.37
CA ASN A 63 -4.01 16.25 23.66
C ASN A 63 -3.87 17.48 22.73
N ASN A 64 -4.79 18.44 22.80
CA ASN A 64 -4.64 19.70 22.07
C ASN A 64 -3.36 20.43 22.51
N GLY A 65 -2.49 20.78 21.57
CA GLY A 65 -1.21 21.45 21.82
C GLY A 65 -0.08 20.54 22.34
N ALA A 66 -0.37 19.28 22.67
CA ALA A 66 0.67 18.35 23.11
C ALA A 66 1.56 17.88 21.94
N PRO A 67 2.83 17.51 22.21
CA PRO A 67 3.66 16.81 21.24
C PRO A 67 2.99 15.49 20.79
N GLN A 68 2.83 15.32 19.50
CA GLN A 68 2.18 14.14 18.91
C GLN A 68 2.38 14.09 17.39
N ALA A 69 2.49 12.89 16.83
CA ALA A 69 2.54 12.73 15.38
C ALA A 69 1.13 12.82 14.76
N TYR A 70 0.27 11.87 15.11
CA TYR A 70 -1.11 11.81 14.58
C TYR A 70 -2.09 11.55 15.70
N GLN A 71 -3.28 12.11 15.55
CA GLN A 71 -4.41 11.96 16.50
C GLN A 71 -5.64 11.45 15.76
N ILE A 72 -6.44 10.59 16.41
CA ILE A 72 -7.80 10.27 15.96
C ILE A 72 -8.69 11.46 16.28
N PHE A 73 -9.07 12.21 15.26
CA PHE A 73 -9.77 13.46 15.43
C PHE A 73 -11.25 13.33 15.09
N ASN A 74 -12.09 13.72 16.03
CA ASN A 74 -13.55 13.80 15.87
C ASN A 74 -14.00 15.27 16.02
N PRO A 75 -14.34 15.96 14.93
CA PRO A 75 -14.70 17.36 14.99
C PRO A 75 -15.96 17.65 15.82
N ILE A 76 -16.88 16.68 15.92
CA ILE A 76 -18.12 16.84 16.71
C ILE A 76 -17.81 16.89 18.20
N THR A 77 -17.02 15.94 18.70
CA THR A 77 -16.67 15.89 20.14
C THR A 77 -15.60 16.93 20.50
N ALA A 78 -14.78 17.37 19.53
CA ALA A 78 -13.91 18.53 19.67
C ALA A 78 -14.69 19.86 19.72
N MET A 79 -16.00 19.85 19.42
CA MET A 79 -16.86 21.02 19.32
C MET A 79 -16.37 22.07 18.32
N VAL A 80 -15.68 21.63 17.27
CA VAL A 80 -15.26 22.50 16.16
C VAL A 80 -16.25 22.38 14.99
N SER A 81 -16.32 23.40 14.17
CA SER A 81 -17.14 23.42 12.96
C SER A 81 -16.43 24.18 11.85
N ASN A 82 -16.94 24.09 10.62
CA ASN A 82 -16.42 24.85 9.47
C ASN A 82 -16.59 26.38 9.64
N GLN A 83 -17.26 26.84 10.67
CA GLN A 83 -17.37 28.26 11.06
C GLN A 83 -16.35 28.64 12.14
N THR A 84 -15.62 27.66 12.70
CA THR A 84 -14.49 27.97 13.58
C THR A 84 -13.45 28.72 12.76
N THR A 85 -13.01 29.87 13.24
CA THR A 85 -12.06 30.72 12.52
C THR A 85 -10.75 30.78 13.28
N ILE A 86 -9.67 30.91 12.53
CA ILE A 86 -8.35 31.25 13.04
C ILE A 86 -8.02 32.61 12.44
N ASP A 87 -7.72 33.59 13.26
CA ASP A 87 -7.50 34.96 12.85
C ASP A 87 -5.99 35.24 12.74
N ASP A 88 -5.35 34.75 11.68
CA ASP A 88 -3.91 34.97 11.52
C ASP A 88 -3.42 35.25 10.09
N CYS A 89 -4.26 35.12 9.05
CA CYS A 89 -3.85 35.36 7.68
C CYS A 89 -4.24 36.73 7.12
N ASN A 90 -4.53 37.72 7.94
CA ASN A 90 -5.09 39.02 7.55
C ASN A 90 -6.47 38.92 6.85
N GLN A 91 -7.12 37.80 6.92
CA GLN A 91 -8.49 37.54 6.45
C GLN A 91 -9.10 36.38 7.25
N ILE A 92 -10.42 36.28 7.21
CA ILE A 92 -11.13 35.17 7.85
C ILE A 92 -10.70 33.87 7.15
N ASP A 93 -10.00 33.04 7.89
CA ASP A 93 -9.57 31.72 7.42
C ASP A 93 -10.76 30.77 7.30
N LYS A 94 -10.86 30.05 6.19
CA LYS A 94 -11.93 29.08 5.97
C LYS A 94 -11.44 27.70 6.30
N LEU A 95 -12.07 27.12 7.31
CA LEU A 95 -11.75 25.79 7.80
C LEU A 95 -12.76 24.76 7.31
N ASN A 96 -12.33 23.55 7.07
CA ASN A 96 -13.20 22.44 6.74
C ASN A 96 -12.81 21.17 7.50
N PHE A 97 -13.44 20.99 8.66
CA PHE A 97 -13.26 19.83 9.54
C PHE A 97 -14.03 18.57 9.11
N ASN A 98 -14.83 18.63 8.05
CA ASN A 98 -15.66 17.50 7.65
C ASN A 98 -14.79 16.27 7.35
N PRO A 99 -15.06 15.10 7.98
CA PRO A 99 -14.45 13.83 7.60
C PRO A 99 -14.85 13.45 6.16
N ARG A 100 -14.13 12.52 5.56
CA ARG A 100 -14.53 11.97 4.26
C ARG A 100 -15.70 11.02 4.41
N THR A 101 -15.56 10.06 5.32
CA THR A 101 -16.65 9.16 5.72
C THR A 101 -16.76 9.13 7.24
N GLY A 102 -17.88 8.64 7.77
CA GLY A 102 -18.08 8.53 9.20
C GLY A 102 -18.01 9.85 9.96
N ALA A 103 -17.33 9.82 11.10
CA ALA A 103 -17.24 10.95 12.03
C ALA A 103 -15.80 11.37 12.38
N LYS A 104 -14.79 10.60 11.95
CA LYS A 104 -13.40 10.74 12.38
C LYS A 104 -12.42 10.56 11.24
N TYR A 105 -11.19 10.98 11.47
CA TYR A 105 -10.04 10.80 10.60
C TYR A 105 -8.75 10.82 11.42
N ALA A 106 -7.61 10.46 10.83
CA ALA A 106 -6.31 10.68 11.41
C ALA A 106 -5.81 12.09 11.05
N ALA A 107 -5.47 12.89 12.05
CA ALA A 107 -5.04 14.28 11.93
C ALA A 107 -3.59 14.43 12.38
N CYS A 108 -2.75 15.04 11.57
CA CYS A 108 -1.44 15.53 11.93
C CYS A 108 -1.51 17.06 12.03
N TRP A 109 -1.39 17.59 13.24
CA TRP A 109 -1.34 19.01 13.49
C TRP A 109 0.07 19.55 13.23
N ALA A 110 0.16 20.72 12.62
CA ALA A 110 1.45 21.37 12.44
C ALA A 110 2.13 21.66 13.77
N GLY A 111 3.44 21.50 13.83
CA GLY A 111 4.26 21.90 14.96
C GLY A 111 4.10 23.40 15.25
N ALA A 112 3.84 23.75 16.49
CA ALA A 112 3.73 25.14 16.89
C ALA A 112 5.08 25.84 16.79
N PRO A 113 5.13 27.12 16.33
CA PRO A 113 6.34 27.89 16.43
C PRO A 113 6.74 27.98 17.92
N ASN A 114 7.98 27.67 18.19
CA ASN A 114 8.53 27.76 19.53
C ASN A 114 8.29 29.19 20.10
N THR A 115 7.75 29.28 21.31
CA THR A 115 7.41 30.56 21.99
C THR A 115 8.58 31.54 22.15
N ASN A 116 9.80 31.11 21.80
CA ASN A 116 11.01 31.92 21.83
C ASN A 116 11.35 32.64 20.51
N GLY A 117 10.41 32.75 19.56
CA GLY A 117 10.60 33.45 18.30
C GLY A 117 11.48 32.71 17.27
N GLN A 118 11.63 31.40 17.43
CA GLN A 118 12.28 30.57 16.42
C GLN A 118 11.28 30.28 15.28
N THR A 119 11.82 30.16 14.06
CA THR A 119 11.07 29.73 12.89
C THR A 119 10.41 28.38 13.15
N ALA A 120 9.17 28.21 12.73
CA ALA A 120 8.49 26.90 12.80
C ALA A 120 9.37 25.82 12.19
N THR A 121 9.58 24.75 12.94
CA THR A 121 10.32 23.59 12.45
C THR A 121 9.32 22.68 11.72
N ALA A 122 9.76 22.06 10.62
CA ALA A 122 8.89 21.13 9.90
C ALA A 122 8.57 19.90 10.75
N ASN A 123 7.32 19.45 10.68
CA ASN A 123 6.92 18.18 11.25
C ASN A 123 7.80 17.03 10.72
N ASN A 124 8.03 16.06 11.57
CA ASN A 124 8.67 14.80 11.21
C ASN A 124 7.83 13.63 11.78
N ASP A 125 6.58 13.56 11.35
CA ASP A 125 5.52 12.81 11.97
C ASP A 125 5.03 11.69 11.05
N TRP A 126 4.96 10.48 11.58
CA TRP A 126 4.57 9.29 10.82
C TRP A 126 3.31 8.64 11.38
N LEU A 127 2.36 8.36 10.49
CA LEU A 127 1.27 7.42 10.69
C LEU A 127 1.64 6.10 10.02
N ILE A 128 1.75 5.02 10.79
CA ILE A 128 2.31 3.75 10.34
C ILE A 128 1.26 2.65 10.49
N SER A 129 0.93 1.98 9.38
CA SER A 129 -0.04 0.90 9.38
C SER A 129 0.42 -0.32 10.19
N ARG A 130 -0.51 -1.21 10.50
CA ARG A 130 -0.18 -2.57 10.95
C ARG A 130 0.67 -3.30 9.89
N PRO A 131 1.27 -4.46 10.23
CA PRO A 131 1.85 -5.33 9.22
C PRO A 131 0.77 -5.80 8.22
N ILE A 132 1.07 -5.68 6.94
CA ILE A 132 0.19 -6.07 5.83
C ILE A 132 0.90 -7.18 5.06
N ASN A 133 0.31 -8.38 5.06
CA ASN A 133 0.88 -9.53 4.36
C ASN A 133 0.40 -9.56 2.91
N LEU A 134 1.33 -9.43 1.96
CA LEU A 134 1.08 -9.49 0.53
C LEU A 134 1.49 -10.84 -0.10
N THR A 135 1.73 -11.87 0.73
CA THR A 135 2.06 -13.22 0.24
C THR A 135 0.89 -13.80 -0.55
N GLY A 136 1.17 -14.30 -1.74
CA GLY A 136 0.14 -14.85 -2.63
C GLY A 136 -0.80 -13.81 -3.22
N MET A 137 -0.42 -12.53 -3.20
CA MET A 137 -1.17 -11.43 -3.79
C MET A 137 -0.51 -10.94 -5.07
N SER A 138 -1.33 -10.42 -5.98
CA SER A 138 -0.93 -9.69 -7.20
C SER A 138 -1.83 -8.48 -7.40
N GLY A 139 -1.43 -7.55 -8.26
CA GLY A 139 -2.21 -6.33 -8.50
C GLY A 139 -2.43 -5.51 -7.22
N THR A 140 -1.48 -5.57 -6.28
CA THR A 140 -1.63 -4.92 -4.98
C THR A 140 -1.54 -3.41 -5.09
N GLN A 141 -2.43 -2.73 -4.39
CA GLN A 141 -2.59 -1.30 -4.45
C GLN A 141 -2.91 -0.72 -3.07
N LEU A 142 -2.29 0.41 -2.74
CA LEU A 142 -2.66 1.29 -1.65
C LEU A 142 -3.57 2.37 -2.19
N SER A 143 -4.63 2.72 -1.46
CA SER A 143 -5.33 4.00 -1.60
C SER A 143 -5.62 4.59 -0.22
N PHE A 144 -5.65 5.91 -0.14
CA PHE A 144 -6.15 6.67 1.01
C PHE A 144 -6.59 8.05 0.55
N TRP A 145 -7.42 8.69 1.36
CA TRP A 145 -7.88 10.04 1.08
C TRP A 145 -7.18 11.02 2.00
N TYR A 146 -6.88 12.21 1.47
CA TYR A 146 -6.22 13.26 2.23
C TYR A 146 -6.81 14.62 1.93
N LYS A 147 -6.59 15.56 2.85
CA LYS A 147 -7.05 16.95 2.76
C LYS A 147 -6.21 17.84 3.69
N ALA A 148 -6.09 19.14 3.35
CA ALA A 148 -5.70 20.17 4.29
C ALA A 148 -6.94 20.69 5.05
N LEU A 149 -6.74 21.31 6.21
CA LEU A 149 -7.84 21.87 7.00
C LEU A 149 -8.27 23.25 6.48
N SER A 150 -7.33 24.11 6.12
CA SER A 150 -7.48 25.56 5.91
C SER A 150 -7.25 25.96 4.47
N ASP A 151 -7.78 27.10 4.02
CA ASP A 151 -7.44 27.72 2.74
C ASP A 151 -6.25 28.67 2.83
N CYS A 152 -5.85 29.03 4.02
CA CYS A 152 -4.78 29.98 4.31
C CYS A 152 -3.44 29.28 4.53
N TYR A 153 -3.42 28.24 5.35
CA TYR A 153 -2.24 27.48 5.74
C TYR A 153 -2.05 26.24 4.85
N ILE A 154 -1.82 26.43 3.58
CA ILE A 154 -1.56 25.42 2.57
C ILE A 154 -0.29 25.76 1.74
N PRO A 155 0.39 24.76 1.13
CA PRO A 155 0.04 23.34 1.13
C PRO A 155 0.55 22.61 2.37
N GLU A 156 -0.22 21.64 2.86
CA GLU A 156 0.34 20.63 3.74
C GLU A 156 1.28 19.74 2.97
N LEU A 157 2.41 19.36 3.56
CA LEU A 157 3.45 18.58 2.91
C LEU A 157 3.49 17.15 3.47
N TYR A 158 3.55 16.16 2.58
CA TYR A 158 3.60 14.77 3.01
C TYR A 158 4.40 13.88 2.05
N ARG A 159 4.77 12.69 2.54
CA ARG A 159 5.35 11.58 1.76
C ARG A 159 4.70 10.27 2.13
N VAL A 160 4.85 9.28 1.25
CA VAL A 160 4.41 7.91 1.50
C VAL A 160 5.60 6.98 1.36
N GLY A 161 5.79 6.12 2.34
CA GLY A 161 6.87 5.15 2.38
C GLY A 161 6.39 3.75 2.71
N VAL A 162 7.20 2.76 2.34
CA VAL A 162 6.99 1.35 2.62
C VAL A 162 8.16 0.83 3.46
N TYR A 163 7.84 0.29 4.64
CA TYR A 163 8.76 -0.50 5.46
C TYR A 163 8.58 -1.98 5.12
N ILE A 164 9.69 -2.70 4.86
CA ILE A 164 9.66 -4.13 4.56
C ILE A 164 9.87 -4.93 5.83
N GLY A 165 8.89 -5.75 6.19
CA GLY A 165 8.90 -6.59 7.38
C GLY A 165 7.71 -6.33 8.30
N SER A 166 7.60 -7.16 9.34
CA SER A 166 6.59 -7.04 10.40
C SER A 166 7.08 -6.27 11.62
N GLY A 167 8.37 -5.88 11.64
CA GLY A 167 8.98 -5.15 12.74
C GLY A 167 8.41 -3.75 12.92
N ASN A 168 9.01 -2.99 13.82
CA ASN A 168 8.60 -1.63 14.13
C ASN A 168 9.66 -0.65 13.63
N PRO A 169 9.38 0.13 12.58
CA PRO A 169 10.27 1.21 12.17
C PRO A 169 10.41 2.26 13.29
N THR A 170 11.59 2.86 13.41
CA THR A 170 11.95 3.80 14.47
C THR A 170 12.44 5.14 13.94
N GLN A 171 12.65 5.24 12.63
CA GLN A 171 13.16 6.44 11.97
C GLN A 171 12.70 6.51 10.52
N GLY A 172 12.72 7.69 9.92
CA GLY A 172 12.28 7.90 8.54
C GLY A 172 13.10 7.13 7.49
N SER A 173 14.39 6.88 7.74
CA SER A 173 15.28 6.11 6.85
C SER A 173 14.94 4.61 6.78
N ASP A 174 14.08 4.10 7.66
CA ASP A 174 13.60 2.72 7.61
C ASP A 174 12.61 2.49 6.45
N PHE A 175 12.09 3.56 5.85
CA PHE A 175 11.10 3.52 4.81
C PHE A 175 11.68 3.72 3.40
N ASN A 176 11.27 2.89 2.47
CA ASN A 176 11.43 3.15 1.04
C ASN A 176 10.34 4.12 0.58
N ILE A 177 10.70 5.35 0.23
CA ILE A 177 9.75 6.37 -0.21
C ILE A 177 9.23 6.00 -1.60
N ILE A 178 7.90 5.83 -1.72
CA ILE A 178 7.23 5.47 -2.97
C ILE A 178 6.54 6.66 -3.64
N SER A 179 6.40 7.77 -2.94
CA SER A 179 5.77 9.01 -3.44
C SER A 179 6.72 9.92 -4.22
N GLY A 180 7.97 9.51 -4.42
CA GLY A 180 8.99 10.31 -5.11
C GLY A 180 9.87 11.11 -4.15
N SER A 181 10.91 11.75 -4.70
CA SER A 181 11.92 12.48 -3.91
C SER A 181 11.42 13.79 -3.33
N THR A 182 10.50 14.46 -4.03
CA THR A 182 9.89 15.71 -3.58
C THR A 182 8.64 15.42 -2.74
N PRO A 183 8.43 16.11 -1.60
CA PRO A 183 7.19 16.00 -0.85
C PRO A 183 5.97 16.34 -1.71
N LEU A 184 4.88 15.61 -1.52
CA LEU A 184 3.60 15.88 -2.12
C LEU A 184 2.90 17.02 -1.38
N GLN A 185 1.96 17.67 -2.06
CA GLN A 185 1.24 18.83 -1.55
C GLN A 185 -0.25 18.56 -1.44
N ALA A 186 -0.81 18.73 -0.25
CA ALA A 186 -2.24 18.79 -0.04
C ALA A 186 -2.68 20.27 -0.12
N THR A 187 -3.26 20.64 -1.24
CA THR A 187 -3.61 22.02 -1.56
C THR A 187 -5.10 22.32 -1.41
N SER A 188 -5.95 21.30 -1.21
CA SER A 188 -7.39 21.46 -1.07
C SER A 188 -7.83 21.30 0.39
N TYR A 189 -8.57 22.30 0.87
CA TYR A 189 -9.33 22.23 2.13
C TYR A 189 -10.83 21.93 1.88
N LEU A 190 -11.31 22.12 0.66
CA LEU A 190 -12.73 21.94 0.32
C LEU A 190 -13.06 20.46 0.10
N THR A 191 -12.19 19.76 -0.61
CA THR A 191 -12.47 18.41 -1.09
C THR A 191 -11.36 17.46 -0.71
N TRP A 192 -11.76 16.27 -0.27
CA TRP A 192 -10.85 15.15 -0.11
C TRP A 192 -10.32 14.68 -1.48
N THR A 193 -9.04 14.35 -1.52
CA THR A 193 -8.35 13.85 -2.71
C THR A 193 -7.87 12.43 -2.46
N GLU A 194 -8.14 11.53 -3.40
CA GLU A 194 -7.65 10.15 -3.31
C GLU A 194 -6.21 10.06 -3.84
N GLN A 195 -5.37 9.37 -3.07
CA GLN A 195 -4.02 9.02 -3.48
C GLN A 195 -3.92 7.52 -3.67
N ILE A 196 -3.32 7.10 -4.78
CA ILE A 196 -3.22 5.69 -5.15
C ILE A 196 -1.76 5.35 -5.51
N TYR A 197 -1.27 4.22 -4.99
CA TYR A 197 0.05 3.68 -5.30
C TYR A 197 -0.01 2.19 -5.63
N SER A 198 0.75 1.77 -6.63
CA SER A 198 1.01 0.34 -6.85
C SER A 198 1.97 -0.18 -5.78
N LEU A 199 1.60 -1.31 -5.17
CA LEU A 199 2.43 -2.04 -4.23
C LEU A 199 3.02 -3.33 -4.86
N ASN A 200 2.91 -3.50 -6.17
CA ASN A 200 3.34 -4.73 -6.86
C ASN A 200 4.81 -5.10 -6.64
N ALA A 201 5.69 -4.10 -6.43
CA ALA A 201 7.10 -4.34 -6.11
C ALA A 201 7.30 -5.07 -4.77
N TYR A 202 6.28 -5.08 -3.92
CA TYR A 202 6.29 -5.68 -2.58
C TYR A 202 5.45 -6.96 -2.48
N ASN A 203 4.91 -7.46 -3.60
CA ASN A 203 4.17 -8.72 -3.62
C ASN A 203 5.01 -9.86 -3.03
N GLY A 204 4.37 -10.72 -2.24
CA GLY A 204 5.06 -11.83 -1.54
C GLY A 204 5.75 -11.42 -0.23
N GLN A 205 5.71 -10.15 0.16
CA GLN A 205 6.34 -9.64 1.37
C GLN A 205 5.29 -9.23 2.42
N THR A 206 5.73 -9.11 3.66
CA THR A 206 4.99 -8.38 4.70
C THR A 206 5.56 -6.98 4.77
N ILE A 207 4.69 -5.97 4.74
CA ILE A 207 5.06 -4.55 4.73
C ILE A 207 4.27 -3.75 5.76
N ARG A 208 4.75 -2.55 6.05
CA ARG A 208 3.96 -1.47 6.66
C ARG A 208 3.99 -0.25 5.75
N ILE A 209 2.90 0.47 5.71
CA ILE A 209 2.81 1.76 5.01
C ILE A 209 2.99 2.87 6.03
N GLY A 210 3.85 3.83 5.72
CA GLY A 210 4.02 5.05 6.50
C GLY A 210 3.53 6.27 5.71
N ILE A 211 2.69 7.10 6.32
CA ILE A 211 2.32 8.42 5.81
C ILE A 211 3.06 9.44 6.68
N HIS A 212 3.98 10.16 6.07
CA HIS A 212 4.89 11.11 6.72
C HIS A 212 4.43 12.54 6.49
N CYS A 213 4.04 13.25 7.53
CA CYS A 213 3.80 14.68 7.52
C CYS A 213 5.11 15.44 7.67
N LEU A 214 5.30 16.47 6.84
CA LEU A 214 6.51 17.30 6.74
C LEU A 214 6.15 18.79 6.73
N SER A 215 4.94 19.11 7.08
CA SER A 215 4.42 20.48 7.07
C SER A 215 5.21 21.38 8.02
N SER A 216 5.34 22.65 7.66
CA SER A 216 6.01 23.66 8.49
C SER A 216 5.20 24.94 8.39
N ASP A 217 4.74 25.45 9.52
CA ASP A 217 3.93 26.67 9.58
C ASP A 217 2.60 26.56 8.76
N GLN A 218 2.06 25.36 8.70
CA GLN A 218 0.72 25.07 8.20
C GLN A 218 -0.23 24.84 9.39
N LEU A 219 -1.34 24.12 9.17
CA LEU A 219 -2.33 23.93 10.21
C LEU A 219 -2.59 22.45 10.55
N MET A 220 -3.14 21.68 9.62
CA MET A 220 -3.45 20.27 9.84
C MET A 220 -3.53 19.50 8.54
N PHE A 221 -2.79 18.42 8.45
CA PHE A 221 -2.91 17.39 7.43
C PHE A 221 -3.85 16.29 7.87
N MET A 222 -4.80 15.93 7.03
CA MET A 222 -5.88 14.99 7.33
C MET A 222 -5.78 13.75 6.44
N VAL A 223 -5.96 12.55 7.01
CA VAL A 223 -5.97 11.26 6.32
C VAL A 223 -7.19 10.47 6.71
N ASP A 224 -7.89 9.90 5.71
CA ASP A 224 -9.08 9.09 5.92
C ASP A 224 -9.16 7.92 4.93
N ASP A 225 -10.01 6.94 5.18
CA ASP A 225 -10.34 5.81 4.31
C ASP A 225 -9.11 5.13 3.70
N PHE A 226 -8.19 4.74 4.54
CA PHE A 226 -7.01 4.00 4.16
C PHE A 226 -7.36 2.57 3.72
N ARG A 227 -6.84 2.14 2.56
CA ARG A 227 -7.17 0.84 2.01
C ARG A 227 -6.00 0.21 1.25
N VAL A 228 -5.77 -1.06 1.48
CA VAL A 228 -4.88 -1.90 0.66
C VAL A 228 -5.70 -3.01 0.05
N THR A 229 -5.62 -3.14 -1.25
CA THR A 229 -6.31 -4.16 -2.03
C THR A 229 -5.31 -5.00 -2.83
N GLY A 230 -5.76 -6.14 -3.30
CA GLY A 230 -4.99 -7.01 -4.18
C GLY A 230 -5.87 -8.12 -4.72
N THR A 231 -5.36 -8.87 -5.66
CA THR A 231 -5.99 -10.09 -6.17
C THR A 231 -5.25 -11.28 -5.58
N THR A 232 -5.97 -12.19 -4.94
CA THR A 232 -5.38 -13.46 -4.52
C THR A 232 -4.93 -14.24 -5.74
N MET A 233 -3.66 -14.62 -5.76
CA MET A 233 -3.18 -15.56 -6.77
C MET A 233 -3.75 -16.94 -6.42
N SER A 234 -4.84 -17.31 -7.10
CA SER A 234 -5.39 -18.65 -6.97
C SER A 234 -4.38 -19.65 -7.54
N THR A 235 -4.17 -20.77 -6.86
CA THR A 235 -3.43 -21.90 -7.43
C THR A 235 -4.11 -22.45 -8.68
N THR A 236 -5.41 -22.15 -8.87
CA THR A 236 -6.16 -22.44 -10.11
C THR A 236 -5.81 -21.50 -11.25
N ASP A 237 -5.44 -20.24 -10.99
CA ASP A 237 -5.01 -19.31 -12.06
C ASP A 237 -3.65 -19.70 -12.63
N PHE A 238 -2.77 -20.32 -11.82
CA PHE A 238 -1.53 -20.93 -12.29
C PHE A 238 -1.74 -22.25 -13.05
N ALA A 239 -2.82 -22.96 -12.78
CA ALA A 239 -3.18 -24.14 -13.58
C ALA A 239 -3.64 -23.76 -15.01
N SER A 240 -4.05 -22.50 -15.24
CA SER A 240 -4.41 -22.01 -16.57
C SER A 240 -3.21 -21.63 -17.42
N PHE A 241 -2.04 -21.36 -16.86
CA PHE A 241 -0.81 -21.24 -17.64
C PHE A 241 -0.38 -22.62 -18.12
N GLU A 242 -0.70 -22.95 -19.36
CA GLU A 242 -0.36 -24.23 -19.96
C GLU A 242 1.15 -24.33 -20.20
N PHE A 243 1.90 -24.63 -19.14
CA PHE A 243 3.24 -25.16 -19.32
C PHE A 243 3.15 -26.59 -19.80
N SER A 244 3.65 -26.82 -20.99
CA SER A 244 3.87 -28.17 -21.52
C SER A 244 5.24 -28.66 -21.07
N VAL A 245 5.30 -29.87 -20.52
CA VAL A 245 6.55 -30.53 -20.13
C VAL A 245 6.62 -31.84 -20.87
N TYR A 246 7.51 -31.95 -21.86
CA TYR A 246 7.61 -33.10 -22.75
C TYR A 246 9.04 -33.43 -23.16
N PRO A 247 9.33 -34.73 -23.50
CA PRO A 247 8.49 -35.88 -23.28
C PRO A 247 8.29 -36.16 -21.78
N ASN A 248 7.13 -36.73 -21.43
CA ASN A 248 6.84 -37.22 -20.07
C ASN A 248 6.00 -38.48 -20.19
N PRO A 249 6.54 -39.68 -19.90
CA PRO A 249 7.85 -39.98 -19.28
C PRO A 249 9.08 -39.62 -20.16
N SER A 250 10.23 -39.46 -19.48
CA SER A 250 11.50 -39.11 -20.14
C SER A 250 12.69 -39.84 -19.51
N ASN A 251 13.68 -40.16 -20.36
CA ASN A 251 14.97 -40.75 -19.94
C ASN A 251 16.00 -39.68 -19.54
N ASN A 252 16.16 -38.62 -20.35
CA ASN A 252 17.31 -37.72 -20.21
C ASN A 252 16.91 -36.25 -20.12
N ILE A 253 16.08 -35.77 -21.05
CA ILE A 253 15.80 -34.34 -21.19
C ILE A 253 14.30 -34.13 -21.26
N VAL A 254 13.80 -33.19 -20.51
CA VAL A 254 12.44 -32.66 -20.64
C VAL A 254 12.50 -31.23 -21.17
N THR A 255 11.60 -30.87 -22.04
CA THR A 255 11.41 -29.52 -22.53
C THR A 255 10.22 -28.89 -21.80
N ILE A 256 10.42 -27.70 -21.27
CA ILE A 256 9.37 -26.85 -20.73
C ILE A 256 9.06 -25.78 -21.75
N SER A 257 7.80 -25.58 -22.11
CA SER A 257 7.37 -24.50 -23.00
C SER A 257 6.00 -23.97 -22.58
N ASN A 258 5.72 -22.70 -22.92
CA ASN A 258 4.40 -22.10 -22.79
C ASN A 258 4.07 -21.30 -24.06
N ASN A 259 2.77 -21.13 -24.30
CA ASN A 259 2.25 -20.42 -25.49
C ASN A 259 2.07 -18.91 -25.23
N GLU A 260 2.18 -18.45 -23.98
CA GLU A 260 1.88 -17.06 -23.58
C GLU A 260 3.12 -16.19 -23.40
N ASN A 261 4.28 -16.66 -23.84
CA ASN A 261 5.56 -15.92 -23.72
C ASN A 261 5.98 -15.59 -22.26
N ILE A 262 5.48 -16.39 -21.28
CA ILE A 262 5.81 -16.23 -19.88
C ILE A 262 7.29 -16.58 -19.67
N LYS A 263 8.01 -15.70 -18.97
CA LYS A 263 9.45 -15.80 -18.75
C LYS A 263 9.76 -16.74 -17.59
N ILE A 264 10.46 -17.85 -17.88
CA ILE A 264 10.95 -18.81 -16.88
C ILE A 264 12.26 -18.26 -16.31
N ASN A 265 12.33 -18.10 -14.99
CA ASN A 265 13.51 -17.57 -14.31
C ASN A 265 14.29 -18.65 -13.54
N LYS A 266 13.59 -19.69 -13.07
CA LYS A 266 14.18 -20.76 -12.29
C LYS A 266 13.35 -22.04 -12.40
N VAL A 267 14.01 -23.18 -12.41
CA VAL A 267 13.35 -24.50 -12.29
C VAL A 267 13.95 -25.25 -11.11
N VAL A 268 13.08 -25.78 -10.24
CA VAL A 268 13.45 -26.61 -9.11
C VAL A 268 12.79 -27.97 -9.27
N VAL A 269 13.59 -29.05 -9.20
CA VAL A 269 13.08 -30.42 -9.23
C VAL A 269 13.18 -31.02 -7.84
N THR A 270 12.07 -31.58 -7.36
CA THR A 270 12.00 -32.26 -6.07
C THR A 270 11.55 -33.72 -6.22
N ASP A 271 12.02 -34.59 -5.35
CA ASP A 271 11.53 -35.95 -5.25
C ASP A 271 10.16 -36.02 -4.53
N ILE A 272 9.57 -37.21 -4.43
CA ILE A 272 8.26 -37.42 -3.78
C ILE A 272 8.27 -37.16 -2.26
N LYS A 273 9.44 -36.97 -1.65
CA LYS A 273 9.61 -36.59 -0.24
C LYS A 273 9.80 -35.09 -0.08
N GLY A 274 9.71 -34.32 -1.15
CA GLY A 274 9.91 -32.87 -1.16
C GLY A 274 11.39 -32.44 -1.12
N ARG A 275 12.35 -33.37 -1.20
CA ARG A 275 13.77 -33.04 -1.23
C ARG A 275 14.15 -32.50 -2.60
N THR A 276 14.80 -31.34 -2.64
CA THR A 276 15.33 -30.75 -3.85
C THR A 276 16.49 -31.60 -4.39
N VAL A 277 16.36 -32.07 -5.65
CA VAL A 277 17.36 -32.88 -6.34
C VAL A 277 18.06 -32.11 -7.46
N LYS A 278 17.45 -31.04 -7.97
CA LYS A 278 18.05 -30.18 -9.01
C LYS A 278 17.51 -28.77 -8.95
N ILE A 279 18.38 -27.79 -9.22
CA ILE A 279 18.02 -26.38 -9.36
C ILE A 279 18.69 -25.83 -10.63
N LEU A 280 17.93 -25.15 -11.48
CA LEU A 280 18.42 -24.44 -12.65
C LEU A 280 17.99 -22.98 -12.60
N SER A 281 18.94 -22.06 -12.69
CA SER A 281 18.65 -20.65 -12.97
C SER A 281 18.51 -20.48 -14.48
N ILE A 282 17.47 -19.80 -14.91
CA ILE A 282 17.09 -19.61 -16.32
C ILE A 282 17.02 -18.11 -16.58
N ASP A 283 17.55 -17.67 -17.70
CA ASP A 283 17.62 -16.24 -18.03
C ASP A 283 16.39 -15.77 -18.82
N GLY A 284 15.23 -15.86 -18.21
CA GLY A 284 13.99 -15.24 -18.68
C GLY A 284 13.50 -15.69 -20.06
N VAL A 285 13.54 -16.99 -20.35
CA VAL A 285 13.07 -17.56 -21.64
C VAL A 285 11.69 -18.21 -21.49
N SER A 286 10.91 -18.26 -22.59
CA SER A 286 9.58 -18.91 -22.63
C SER A 286 9.65 -20.42 -22.90
N LYS A 287 10.84 -20.92 -23.31
CA LYS A 287 11.09 -22.33 -23.57
C LYS A 287 12.49 -22.69 -23.11
N THR A 288 12.63 -23.81 -22.38
CA THR A 288 13.92 -24.29 -21.89
C THR A 288 13.97 -25.82 -21.87
N LYS A 289 15.17 -26.36 -21.81
CA LYS A 289 15.42 -27.80 -21.65
C LYS A 289 16.01 -28.05 -20.26
N VAL A 290 15.54 -29.09 -19.60
CA VAL A 290 16.05 -29.56 -18.31
C VAL A 290 16.61 -30.97 -18.49
N ASP A 291 17.88 -31.10 -18.23
CA ASP A 291 18.55 -32.40 -18.20
C ASP A 291 18.24 -33.08 -16.85
N ILE A 292 17.67 -34.28 -16.92
CA ILE A 292 17.33 -35.15 -15.80
C ILE A 292 18.05 -36.52 -15.88
N SER A 293 19.08 -36.64 -16.72
CA SER A 293 19.81 -37.89 -16.95
C SER A 293 20.49 -38.45 -15.72
N ASP A 294 20.86 -37.54 -14.78
CA ASP A 294 21.49 -37.86 -13.49
C ASP A 294 20.50 -38.29 -12.38
N LEU A 295 19.19 -38.23 -12.66
CA LEU A 295 18.17 -38.68 -11.72
C LEU A 295 17.86 -40.17 -11.87
N ASN A 296 17.57 -40.84 -10.74
CA ASN A 296 17.09 -42.21 -10.77
C ASN A 296 15.66 -42.30 -11.34
N ALA A 297 15.30 -43.48 -11.85
CA ALA A 297 13.92 -43.72 -12.29
C ALA A 297 12.94 -43.47 -11.13
N GLY A 298 11.87 -42.72 -11.40
CA GLY A 298 10.92 -42.33 -10.37
C GLY A 298 10.03 -41.13 -10.77
N VAL A 299 9.20 -40.73 -9.82
CA VAL A 299 8.30 -39.59 -9.95
C VAL A 299 8.94 -38.37 -9.27
N TYR A 300 8.92 -37.23 -9.96
CA TYR A 300 9.46 -35.96 -9.48
C TYR A 300 8.43 -34.85 -9.71
N PHE A 301 8.56 -33.77 -8.94
CA PHE A 301 7.80 -32.53 -9.14
C PHE A 301 8.75 -31.44 -9.61
N MET A 302 8.36 -30.75 -10.67
CA MET A 302 9.12 -29.66 -11.27
C MET A 302 8.38 -28.34 -11.02
N SER A 303 8.94 -27.49 -10.16
CA SER A 303 8.45 -26.15 -9.86
C SER A 303 9.11 -25.16 -10.83
N ILE A 304 8.30 -24.56 -11.70
CA ILE A 304 8.70 -23.62 -12.74
C ILE A 304 8.42 -22.21 -12.20
N ASN A 305 9.47 -21.51 -11.82
CA ASN A 305 9.36 -20.15 -11.30
C ASN A 305 9.44 -19.16 -12.48
N THR A 306 8.47 -18.25 -12.53
CA THR A 306 8.34 -17.29 -13.63
C THR A 306 8.23 -15.87 -13.08
N ASN A 307 8.22 -14.87 -13.96
CA ASN A 307 7.92 -13.47 -13.60
C ASN A 307 6.45 -13.25 -13.19
N GLN A 308 5.59 -14.26 -13.38
CA GLN A 308 4.16 -14.20 -13.03
C GLN A 308 3.79 -15.16 -11.89
N GLY A 309 4.71 -16.03 -11.44
CA GLY A 309 4.54 -16.95 -10.30
C GLY A 309 5.14 -18.33 -10.52
N ILE A 310 4.66 -19.36 -9.81
CA ILE A 310 5.23 -20.70 -9.80
C ILE A 310 4.20 -21.71 -10.31
N ALA A 311 4.53 -22.43 -11.39
CA ALA A 311 3.77 -23.59 -11.86
C ALA A 311 4.46 -24.89 -11.42
N THR A 312 3.70 -25.92 -11.03
CA THR A 312 4.24 -27.22 -10.69
C THR A 312 3.73 -28.29 -11.65
N LYS A 313 4.65 -29.06 -12.22
CA LYS A 313 4.34 -30.19 -13.13
C LYS A 313 4.97 -31.46 -12.60
N ARG A 314 4.22 -32.57 -12.67
CA ARG A 314 4.74 -33.92 -12.35
C ARG A 314 5.51 -34.45 -13.58
N ILE A 315 6.71 -34.97 -13.38
CA ILE A 315 7.49 -35.66 -14.38
C ILE A 315 7.79 -37.09 -13.95
N ILE A 316 7.92 -37.98 -14.91
CA ILE A 316 8.26 -39.40 -14.71
C ILE A 316 9.59 -39.65 -15.39
N LYS A 317 10.62 -40.01 -14.64
CA LYS A 317 11.91 -40.47 -15.11
C LYS A 317 11.90 -41.97 -15.28
N ILE A 318 12.25 -42.46 -16.44
CA ILE A 318 12.37 -43.86 -16.78
C ILE A 318 13.79 -44.25 -17.14
#